data_4d3eb41e5b5c441eaa0ae3cf86ebd321
#
_entry.id   4d3eb41e5b5c441eaa0ae3cf86ebd321
#
_cell.length_a   1.000
_cell.length_b   1.000
_cell.length_c   1.000
_cell.angle_alpha   90.00
_cell.angle_beta   90.00
_cell.angle_gamma   90.00
#
_symmetry.space_group_name_H-M   'P 1'
#
loop_
_entity.id
_entity.type
_entity.pdbx_description
1 polymer ?
#
loop_
_entity_poly.entity_id
_entity_poly.type
_entity_poly.pdbx_seq_one_letter_code
_entity_poly.pdbx_strand_id
1 'polypeptide(L)'
;IEPIRGKDVNFTYTAVTQDSFEVKIIAVDDSGCEYTDTAFIYVWKDFWAPSAFTPNEDNLNDEFRFKGTEYMTEFEFRIFDRLGTVVFEGYSKDDAWDGTFKGEPCPWGVYGYVVKYRSNYKGLEKEGERRGEITLIR
;
A
#
# COMPACT_ATOMS: atom_id res chain seq x y z
N ILE A 1 -2.80 -17.01 23.50
CA ILE A 1 -2.26 -17.93 22.47
C ILE A 1 -1.40 -18.94 23.21
N GLU A 2 -1.64 -20.24 22.99
CA GLU A 2 -0.82 -21.28 23.58
C GLU A 2 0.59 -21.32 22.97
N PRO A 3 1.65 -21.61 23.76
CA PRO A 3 3.00 -21.66 23.25
C PRO A 3 3.20 -22.87 22.32
N ILE A 4 3.81 -22.63 21.17
CA ILE A 4 4.21 -23.68 20.23
C ILE A 4 5.58 -24.21 20.68
N ARG A 5 5.73 -25.54 20.78
CA ARG A 5 6.94 -26.19 21.31
C ARG A 5 7.58 -27.09 20.25
N GLY A 6 8.92 -27.07 20.15
CA GLY A 6 9.68 -27.93 19.26
C GLY A 6 11.11 -27.42 19.03
N LYS A 7 11.94 -28.22 18.38
CA LYS A 7 13.30 -27.80 17.97
C LYS A 7 13.29 -26.84 16.80
N ASP A 8 12.38 -27.07 15.84
CA ASP A 8 12.15 -26.22 14.67
C ASP A 8 10.69 -25.82 14.66
N VAL A 9 10.41 -24.59 15.04
CA VAL A 9 9.04 -24.08 15.15
C VAL A 9 8.74 -23.18 13.95
N ASN A 10 7.82 -23.62 13.11
CA ASN A 10 7.26 -22.83 12.03
C ASN A 10 5.81 -22.50 12.35
N PHE A 11 5.45 -21.22 12.28
CA PHE A 11 4.07 -20.79 12.42
C PHE A 11 3.73 -19.76 11.35
N THR A 12 2.47 -19.77 10.94
CA THR A 12 1.92 -18.75 10.03
C THR A 12 0.92 -17.91 10.80
N TYR A 13 1.08 -16.62 10.75
CA TYR A 13 0.15 -15.66 11.33
C TYR A 13 -0.41 -14.76 10.25
N THR A 14 -1.74 -14.67 10.17
CA THR A 14 -2.42 -13.72 9.30
C THR A 14 -2.80 -12.49 10.11
N ALA A 15 -2.13 -11.38 9.86
CA ALA A 15 -2.44 -10.12 10.53
C ALA A 15 -3.72 -9.52 9.95
N VAL A 16 -4.74 -9.38 10.79
CA VAL A 16 -6.06 -8.87 10.37
C VAL A 16 -6.25 -7.41 10.77
N THR A 17 -5.70 -6.98 11.89
CA THR A 17 -5.97 -5.65 12.48
C THR A 17 -4.78 -4.97 13.13
N GLN A 18 -3.68 -5.66 13.38
CA GLN A 18 -2.50 -5.12 14.06
C GLN A 18 -1.41 -4.72 13.08
N ASP A 19 -0.80 -3.58 13.34
CA ASP A 19 0.32 -3.05 12.54
C ASP A 19 1.67 -3.67 12.94
N SER A 20 1.75 -4.22 14.15
CA SER A 20 2.94 -4.89 14.69
C SER A 20 2.56 -5.85 15.82
N PHE A 21 3.37 -6.85 16.04
CA PHE A 21 3.24 -7.76 17.18
C PHE A 21 4.60 -8.20 17.69
N GLU A 22 4.64 -8.46 18.98
CA GLU A 22 5.80 -8.97 19.68
C GLU A 22 5.79 -10.50 19.63
N VAL A 23 6.91 -11.07 19.22
CA VAL A 23 7.14 -12.52 19.27
C VAL A 23 8.18 -12.77 20.36
N LYS A 24 7.77 -13.49 21.41
CA LYS A 24 8.65 -13.91 22.48
C LYS A 24 9.05 -15.36 22.27
N ILE A 25 10.35 -15.60 22.20
CA ILE A 25 10.93 -16.94 22.14
C ILE A 25 11.45 -17.30 23.53
N ILE A 26 11.05 -18.46 24.02
CA ILE A 26 11.54 -18.99 25.28
C ILE A 26 12.18 -20.34 24.99
N ALA A 27 13.47 -20.44 25.25
CA ALA A 27 14.22 -21.70 25.17
C ALA A 27 14.51 -22.19 26.60
N VAL A 28 14.31 -23.47 26.84
CA VAL A 28 14.62 -24.11 28.10
C VAL A 28 15.66 -25.18 27.84
N ASP A 29 16.79 -25.13 28.55
CA ASP A 29 17.83 -26.15 28.43
C ASP A 29 17.50 -27.42 29.26
N ASP A 30 18.32 -28.45 29.14
CA ASP A 30 18.11 -29.72 29.85
C ASP A 30 18.23 -29.59 31.40
N SER A 31 18.79 -28.47 31.87
CA SER A 31 18.91 -28.13 33.30
C SER A 31 17.73 -27.33 33.83
N GLY A 32 16.79 -26.96 32.92
CA GLY A 32 15.60 -26.16 33.26
C GLY A 32 15.84 -24.65 33.26
N CYS A 33 16.98 -24.17 32.78
CA CYS A 33 17.22 -22.73 32.66
C CYS A 33 16.48 -22.17 31.47
N GLU A 34 15.77 -21.05 31.66
CA GLU A 34 15.04 -20.33 30.63
C GLU A 34 15.88 -19.21 30.04
N TYR A 35 15.92 -19.20 28.71
CA TYR A 35 16.50 -18.13 27.90
C TYR A 35 15.36 -17.47 27.10
N THR A 36 15.26 -16.16 27.18
CA THR A 36 14.22 -15.40 26.49
C THR A 36 14.83 -14.45 25.48
N ASP A 37 14.25 -14.45 24.28
CA ASP A 37 14.51 -13.44 23.27
C ASP A 37 13.18 -12.88 22.73
N THR A 38 13.20 -11.63 22.28
CA THR A 38 12.01 -10.92 21.82
C THR A 38 12.28 -10.26 20.48
N ALA A 39 11.41 -10.51 19.52
CA ALA A 39 11.43 -9.87 18.22
C ALA A 39 10.11 -9.15 17.94
N PHE A 40 10.19 -7.99 17.30
CA PHE A 40 9.01 -7.28 16.80
C PHE A 40 8.84 -7.55 15.30
N ILE A 41 7.65 -8.00 14.92
CA ILE A 41 7.27 -8.16 13.53
C ILE A 41 6.34 -7.02 13.16
N TYR A 42 6.74 -6.23 12.17
CA TYR A 42 5.93 -5.14 11.64
C TYR A 42 5.19 -5.60 10.39
N VAL A 43 3.87 -5.42 10.39
CA VAL A 43 3.03 -5.65 9.22
C VAL A 43 2.93 -4.35 8.46
N TRP A 44 3.54 -4.31 7.29
CA TRP A 44 3.54 -3.14 6.46
C TRP A 44 2.19 -2.96 5.76
N LYS A 45 1.50 -1.88 6.05
CA LYS A 45 0.33 -1.48 5.27
C LYS A 45 0.80 -0.86 3.96
N ASP A 46 0.40 -1.47 2.87
CA ASP A 46 0.74 -1.00 1.54
C ASP A 46 -0.41 -0.17 0.97
N PHE A 47 -0.07 0.81 0.12
CA PHE A 47 -1.07 1.55 -0.63
C PHE A 47 -1.56 0.74 -1.83
N TRP A 48 -2.76 1.04 -2.29
CA TRP A 48 -3.35 0.40 -3.46
C TRP A 48 -4.11 1.40 -4.33
N ALA A 49 -4.29 1.03 -5.59
CA ALA A 49 -5.04 1.79 -6.57
C ALA A 49 -6.38 1.11 -6.83
N PRO A 50 -7.50 1.84 -6.87
CA PRO A 50 -8.75 1.31 -7.42
C PRO A 50 -8.55 0.84 -8.86
N SER A 51 -9.23 -0.23 -9.27
CA SER A 51 -9.16 -0.75 -10.64
C SER A 51 -9.95 0.09 -11.65
N ALA A 52 -10.94 0.84 -11.17
CA ALA A 52 -11.78 1.70 -11.99
C ALA A 52 -12.33 2.89 -11.19
N PHE A 53 -12.74 3.95 -11.90
CA PHE A 53 -13.48 5.08 -11.35
C PHE A 53 -14.47 5.62 -12.38
N THR A 54 -15.49 6.34 -11.91
CA THR A 54 -16.64 6.78 -12.69
C THR A 54 -16.94 8.26 -12.43
N PRO A 55 -16.31 9.21 -13.13
CA PRO A 55 -16.55 10.65 -12.94
C PRO A 55 -17.91 11.05 -13.56
N ASN A 56 -18.99 10.80 -12.83
CA ASN A 56 -20.39 11.06 -13.23
C ASN A 56 -21.13 12.01 -12.27
N GLU A 57 -20.39 12.59 -11.30
CA GLU A 57 -20.90 13.56 -10.33
C GLU A 57 -21.97 13.00 -9.35
N ASP A 58 -21.94 11.67 -9.13
CA ASP A 58 -22.84 11.04 -8.15
C ASP A 58 -22.23 10.96 -6.74
N ASN A 59 -21.02 11.48 -6.55
CA ASN A 59 -20.20 11.45 -5.34
C ASN A 59 -19.67 10.05 -4.96
N LEU A 60 -19.71 9.10 -5.90
CA LEU A 60 -19.17 7.76 -5.71
C LEU A 60 -18.10 7.47 -6.77
N ASN A 61 -16.85 7.36 -6.35
CA ASN A 61 -15.72 7.07 -7.23
C ASN A 61 -15.56 8.06 -8.40
N ASP A 62 -15.92 9.33 -8.21
CA ASP A 62 -15.79 10.38 -9.21
C ASP A 62 -14.33 10.76 -9.51
N GLU A 63 -13.42 10.38 -8.61
CA GLU A 63 -12.00 10.67 -8.72
C GLU A 63 -11.16 9.41 -8.51
N PHE A 64 -10.11 9.29 -9.30
CA PHE A 64 -9.07 8.33 -9.03
C PHE A 64 -8.10 8.87 -7.99
N ARG A 65 -7.96 8.15 -6.88
CA ARG A 65 -6.93 8.40 -5.87
C ARG A 65 -6.41 7.11 -5.27
N PHE A 66 -5.15 7.11 -4.90
CA PHE A 66 -4.56 5.99 -4.16
C PHE A 66 -5.14 5.93 -2.73
N LYS A 67 -5.21 4.72 -2.18
CA LYS A 67 -5.70 4.42 -0.84
C LYS A 67 -4.60 3.76 -0.01
N GLY A 68 -4.68 3.90 1.32
CA GLY A 68 -3.66 3.32 2.22
C GLY A 68 -2.35 4.11 2.23
N THR A 69 -2.41 5.41 1.95
CA THR A 69 -1.24 6.30 1.79
C THR A 69 -0.83 7.01 3.08
N GLU A 70 -1.37 6.62 4.24
CA GLU A 70 -1.21 7.35 5.51
C GLU A 70 0.25 7.50 5.95
N TYR A 71 1.10 6.52 5.63
CA TYR A 71 2.52 6.51 6.01
C TYR A 71 3.46 7.00 4.90
N MET A 72 2.91 7.51 3.79
CA MET A 72 3.70 8.04 2.70
C MET A 72 4.22 9.44 3.06
N THR A 73 5.53 9.60 2.99
CA THR A 73 6.24 10.88 3.23
C THR A 73 6.52 11.62 1.93
N GLU A 74 6.73 10.87 0.86
CA GLU A 74 6.84 11.37 -0.51
C GLU A 74 5.96 10.51 -1.41
N PHE A 75 5.21 11.16 -2.28
CA PHE A 75 4.29 10.47 -3.18
C PHE A 75 4.07 11.29 -4.44
N GLU A 76 4.57 10.77 -5.56
CA GLU A 76 4.43 11.39 -6.89
C GLU A 76 3.89 10.34 -7.84
N PHE A 77 2.90 10.71 -8.65
CA PHE A 77 2.39 9.80 -9.65
C PHE A 77 2.00 10.50 -10.95
N ARG A 78 2.05 9.75 -12.04
CA ARG A 78 1.65 10.18 -13.37
C ARG A 78 0.68 9.18 -13.95
N ILE A 79 -0.30 9.70 -14.67
CA ILE A 79 -1.28 8.90 -15.42
C ILE A 79 -1.08 9.16 -16.88
N PHE A 80 -1.12 8.09 -17.66
CA PHE A 80 -0.84 8.11 -19.10
C PHE A 80 -2.01 7.54 -19.88
N ASP A 81 -2.29 8.13 -21.03
CA ASP A 81 -3.18 7.53 -22.00
C ASP A 81 -2.49 6.36 -22.74
N ARG A 82 -3.23 5.68 -23.61
CA ARG A 82 -2.73 4.56 -24.42
C ARG A 82 -1.62 4.92 -25.41
N LEU A 83 -1.40 6.21 -25.68
CA LEU A 83 -0.35 6.72 -26.55
C LEU A 83 0.89 7.14 -25.75
N GLY A 84 0.85 7.04 -24.44
CA GLY A 84 1.92 7.45 -23.54
C GLY A 84 1.91 8.94 -23.20
N THR A 85 0.83 9.66 -23.54
CA THR A 85 0.68 11.07 -23.14
C THR A 85 0.36 11.15 -21.66
N VAL A 86 1.08 11.99 -20.92
CA VAL A 86 0.75 12.27 -19.51
C VAL A 86 -0.53 13.10 -19.48
N VAL A 87 -1.59 12.55 -18.90
CA VAL A 87 -2.89 13.22 -18.75
C VAL A 87 -3.09 13.80 -17.35
N PHE A 88 -2.34 13.32 -16.35
CA PHE A 88 -2.37 13.84 -15.00
C PHE A 88 -1.02 13.63 -14.28
N GLU A 89 -0.64 14.59 -13.44
CA GLU A 89 0.50 14.50 -12.54
C GLU A 89 0.03 14.89 -11.14
N GLY A 90 0.27 14.02 -10.16
CA GLY A 90 0.05 14.26 -8.74
C GLY A 90 1.38 14.28 -8.00
N TYR A 91 1.56 15.20 -7.07
CA TYR A 91 2.78 15.39 -6.26
C TYR A 91 2.52 15.17 -4.77
N SER A 92 1.33 14.76 -4.43
CA SER A 92 0.91 14.46 -3.07
C SER A 92 0.07 13.18 -3.04
N LYS A 93 0.12 12.49 -1.90
CA LYS A 93 -0.75 11.33 -1.62
C LYS A 93 -2.25 11.67 -1.60
N ASP A 94 -2.57 12.96 -1.46
CA ASP A 94 -3.95 13.47 -1.39
C ASP A 94 -4.47 13.95 -2.75
N ASP A 95 -3.60 14.02 -3.76
CA ASP A 95 -3.99 14.38 -5.12
C ASP A 95 -4.89 13.30 -5.75
N ALA A 96 -5.81 13.75 -6.59
CA ALA A 96 -6.78 12.90 -7.26
C ALA A 96 -7.01 13.37 -8.70
N TRP A 97 -7.20 12.41 -9.59
CA TRP A 97 -7.54 12.69 -10.98
C TRP A 97 -9.05 12.54 -11.21
N ASP A 98 -9.67 13.57 -11.73
CA ASP A 98 -11.10 13.63 -12.03
C ASP A 98 -11.48 13.11 -13.43
N GLY A 99 -10.53 12.53 -14.15
CA GLY A 99 -10.76 12.04 -15.52
C GLY A 99 -10.75 13.12 -16.59
N THR A 100 -10.20 14.32 -16.30
CA THR A 100 -10.03 15.39 -17.28
C THR A 100 -8.56 15.60 -17.66
N PHE A 101 -8.33 16.16 -18.85
CA PHE A 101 -7.04 16.63 -19.33
C PHE A 101 -7.20 17.99 -19.99
N LYS A 102 -6.50 19.00 -19.49
CA LYS A 102 -6.60 20.41 -19.94
C LYS A 102 -8.02 20.96 -19.92
N GLY A 103 -8.82 20.52 -18.95
CA GLY A 103 -10.22 20.95 -18.77
C GLY A 103 -11.24 20.20 -19.62
N GLU A 104 -10.80 19.25 -20.46
CA GLU A 104 -11.69 18.45 -21.28
C GLU A 104 -11.77 17.01 -20.74
N PRO A 105 -12.96 16.38 -20.78
CA PRO A 105 -13.12 15.00 -20.34
C PRO A 105 -12.27 14.04 -21.19
N CYS A 106 -11.48 13.20 -20.52
CA CYS A 106 -10.74 12.12 -21.17
C CYS A 106 -11.69 11.03 -21.69
N PRO A 107 -11.38 10.36 -22.81
CA PRO A 107 -12.13 9.20 -23.29
C PRO A 107 -12.20 8.10 -22.24
N TRP A 108 -13.31 7.38 -22.17
CA TRP A 108 -13.40 6.16 -21.38
C TRP A 108 -12.42 5.10 -21.89
N GLY A 109 -11.84 4.34 -21.01
CA GLY A 109 -10.84 3.33 -21.36
C GLY A 109 -9.81 3.08 -20.26
N VAL A 110 -8.76 2.33 -20.61
CA VAL A 110 -7.68 1.98 -19.72
C VAL A 110 -6.56 3.02 -19.80
N TYR A 111 -6.07 3.44 -18.65
CA TYR A 111 -4.96 4.37 -18.46
C TYR A 111 -3.88 3.70 -17.62
N GLY A 112 -2.62 3.91 -18.00
CA GLY A 112 -1.49 3.45 -17.19
C GLY A 112 -1.13 4.45 -16.12
N TYR A 113 -0.59 4.00 -14.99
CA TYR A 113 0.01 4.89 -14.00
C TYR A 113 1.41 4.42 -13.60
N VAL A 114 2.23 5.39 -13.19
CA VAL A 114 3.51 5.17 -12.52
C VAL A 114 3.48 6.01 -11.25
N VAL A 115 3.81 5.40 -10.11
CA VAL A 115 3.92 6.09 -8.83
C VAL A 115 5.29 5.84 -8.23
N LYS A 116 5.94 6.91 -7.77
CA LYS A 116 7.15 6.89 -6.95
C LYS A 116 6.76 7.28 -5.54
N TYR A 117 7.26 6.57 -4.57
CA TYR A 117 6.89 6.79 -3.17
C TYR A 117 8.05 6.58 -2.22
N ARG A 118 8.00 7.27 -1.12
CA ARG A 118 8.73 6.99 0.10
C ARG A 118 7.75 6.91 1.26
N SER A 119 7.94 5.96 2.13
CA SER A 119 7.12 5.78 3.32
C SER A 119 7.99 5.67 4.55
N ASN A 120 7.46 6.12 5.67
CA ASN A 120 8.07 5.93 6.98
C ASN A 120 6.99 5.39 7.93
N TYR A 121 7.18 4.16 8.36
CA TYR A 121 6.33 3.53 9.35
C TYR A 121 7.15 3.17 10.59
N LYS A 122 6.92 3.88 11.70
CA LYS A 122 7.64 3.68 12.98
C LYS A 122 9.17 3.71 12.83
N GLY A 123 9.69 4.59 11.98
CA GLY A 123 11.13 4.72 11.73
C GLY A 123 11.68 3.75 10.67
N LEU A 124 10.87 2.85 10.15
CA LEU A 124 11.23 1.99 9.03
C LEU A 124 10.90 2.71 7.72
N GLU A 125 11.91 2.99 6.95
CA GLU A 125 11.77 3.66 5.65
C GLU A 125 11.72 2.64 4.52
N LYS A 126 10.85 2.90 3.54
CA LYS A 126 10.77 2.16 2.30
C LYS A 126 10.53 3.13 1.16
N GLU A 127 11.24 2.96 0.07
CA GLU A 127 11.02 3.70 -1.17
C GLU A 127 10.87 2.75 -2.34
N GLY A 128 10.22 3.21 -3.40
CA GLY A 128 10.06 2.41 -4.60
C GLY A 128 9.28 3.10 -5.70
N GLU A 129 9.15 2.36 -6.79
CA GLU A 129 8.30 2.72 -7.92
C GLU A 129 7.31 1.58 -8.18
N ARG A 130 6.08 1.93 -8.46
CA ARG A 130 5.02 0.97 -8.81
C ARG A 130 4.32 1.43 -10.08
N ARG A 131 3.91 0.46 -10.88
CA ARG A 131 3.15 0.68 -12.13
C ARG A 131 1.89 -0.13 -12.09
N GLY A 132 0.86 0.35 -12.77
CA GLY A 132 -0.40 -0.36 -12.89
C GLY A 132 -1.33 0.33 -13.89
N GLU A 133 -2.56 -0.14 -13.88
CA GLU A 133 -3.60 0.33 -14.79
C GLU A 133 -4.85 0.72 -14.01
N ILE A 134 -5.61 1.65 -14.58
CA ILE A 134 -6.91 2.07 -14.10
C ILE A 134 -7.87 2.24 -15.26
N THR A 135 -9.12 1.86 -15.06
CA THR A 135 -10.18 2.03 -16.05
C THR A 135 -11.04 3.24 -15.71
N LEU A 136 -11.13 4.19 -16.64
CA LEU A 136 -12.11 5.27 -16.60
C LEU A 136 -13.38 4.80 -17.29
N ILE A 137 -14.51 4.88 -16.59
CA ILE A 137 -15.84 4.50 -17.07
C ILE A 137 -16.74 5.73 -17.00
N ARG A 138 -17.59 5.91 -18.00
CA ARG A 138 -18.65 6.95 -18.03
C ARG A 138 -19.95 6.36 -18.51
#